data_e6eeaa599dd7f48d5d9bd7285e22506b
#
_entry.id   e6eeaa599dd7f48d5d9bd7285e22506b
#
_cell.length_a   1.000
_cell.length_b   1.000
_cell.length_c   1.000
_cell.angle_alpha   90.00
_cell.angle_beta   90.00
_cell.angle_gamma   90.00
#
_symmetry.space_group_name_H-M   'P 1'
#
loop_
_entity.id
_entity.type
_entity.pdbx_description
1 polymer ?
#
loop_
_entity_poly.entity_id
_entity_poly.type
_entity_poly.pdbx_seq_one_letter_code
_entity_poly.pdbx_strand_id
1 'polypeptide(L)'
;MDTLNKRTNKGKVYLVGAGPGDPDLLTVKALKTLRKADIVLYDDLVSPRILGVCRKKIQMVYVGKRLGIHSCLQDEINTKLIQAANEYKTVVRLKGGDPSIFGRVGEEYSSLISTGISCEIIAGITTASGVASSLGFPLTHRDYAREILFLSGHKKDGVNSDSFKNLNCVGKTIIVYMGLNSIDLIVSELLDAGNSRETHIAVIQNATLNTERVFTGNLDSIQSIILENQVKSPAILVIGEIVRFYREMEILKNDYSSILTSL
;
A
#
# COMPACT_ATOMS: atom_id res chain seq x y z
N MET A 1 44.95 21.25 -17.82
CA MET A 1 44.68 20.44 -16.61
C MET A 1 43.90 21.31 -15.65
N ASP A 2 42.56 21.27 -15.67
CA ASP A 2 41.67 21.80 -14.62
C ASP A 2 40.22 21.72 -15.09
N THR A 3 39.74 20.48 -15.33
CA THR A 3 38.34 20.23 -15.65
C THR A 3 37.67 19.16 -14.76
N LEU A 4 38.28 18.91 -13.61
CA LEU A 4 37.77 17.91 -12.64
C LEU A 4 37.51 18.56 -11.28
N ASN A 5 36.46 19.37 -11.12
CA ASN A 5 35.80 19.56 -9.83
C ASN A 5 34.61 20.56 -9.87
N LYS A 6 33.72 20.51 -10.85
CA LYS A 6 32.36 20.95 -10.59
C LYS A 6 31.62 19.77 -9.93
N ARG A 7 31.81 19.56 -8.62
CA ARG A 7 30.81 18.90 -7.79
C ARG A 7 29.54 19.75 -7.89
N THR A 8 28.69 19.44 -8.86
CA THR A 8 27.34 19.95 -8.89
C THR A 8 26.73 19.52 -7.56
N ASN A 9 26.42 20.48 -6.70
CA ASN A 9 25.89 20.25 -5.36
C ASN A 9 24.42 19.84 -5.52
N LYS A 10 24.21 18.64 -6.13
CA LYS A 10 22.88 18.06 -6.33
C LYS A 10 22.24 17.84 -4.97
N GLY A 11 20.96 18.08 -4.89
CA GLY A 11 20.18 17.78 -3.71
C GLY A 11 20.12 16.28 -3.41
N LYS A 12 19.62 15.94 -2.24
CA LYS A 12 19.35 14.58 -1.82
C LYS A 12 17.87 14.24 -2.00
N VAL A 13 17.59 13.09 -2.60
CA VAL A 13 16.22 12.56 -2.74
C VAL A 13 15.93 11.57 -1.63
N TYR A 14 14.76 11.69 -1.02
CA TYR A 14 14.21 10.77 -0.04
C TYR A 14 12.97 10.09 -0.62
N LEU A 15 13.01 8.77 -0.77
CA LEU A 15 11.88 7.94 -1.15
C LEU A 15 11.16 7.51 0.13
N VAL A 16 10.06 8.20 0.46
CA VAL A 16 9.46 8.16 1.79
C VAL A 16 8.12 7.43 1.77
N GLY A 17 7.95 6.46 2.67
CA GLY A 17 6.67 5.83 2.93
C GLY A 17 5.74 6.76 3.72
N ALA A 18 4.56 6.99 3.16
CA ALA A 18 3.50 7.78 3.78
C ALA A 18 2.66 6.99 4.79
N GLY A 19 2.87 5.67 4.89
CA GLY A 19 1.94 4.81 5.60
C GLY A 19 0.63 4.60 4.83
N PRO A 20 -0.34 3.88 5.44
CA PRO A 20 -1.56 3.46 4.76
C PRO A 20 -2.63 4.56 4.63
N GLY A 21 -2.45 5.71 5.29
CA GLY A 21 -3.38 6.85 5.16
C GLY A 21 -3.59 7.66 6.42
N ASP A 22 -3.54 7.04 7.60
CA ASP A 22 -3.59 7.74 8.89
C ASP A 22 -2.25 8.43 9.16
N PRO A 23 -2.23 9.77 9.42
CA PRO A 23 -1.01 10.50 9.77
C PRO A 23 -0.28 9.99 11.01
N ASP A 24 -0.98 9.40 11.96
CA ASP A 24 -0.38 8.86 13.19
C ASP A 24 0.43 7.57 12.92
N LEU A 25 0.27 6.98 11.73
CA LEU A 25 1.08 5.87 11.24
C LEU A 25 2.31 6.30 10.43
N LEU A 26 2.61 7.60 10.36
CA LEU A 26 3.90 8.07 9.83
C LEU A 26 5.04 7.65 10.76
N THR A 27 6.12 7.14 10.16
CA THR A 27 7.34 6.96 10.96
C THR A 27 7.90 8.32 11.37
N VAL A 28 8.52 8.38 12.55
CA VAL A 28 9.17 9.61 13.05
C VAL A 28 10.19 10.15 12.04
N LYS A 29 10.89 9.25 11.33
CA LYS A 29 11.86 9.63 10.30
C LYS A 29 11.16 10.24 9.07
N ALA A 30 10.05 9.66 8.62
CA ALA A 30 9.24 10.21 7.54
C ALA A 30 8.73 11.62 7.87
N LEU A 31 8.13 11.79 9.05
CA LEU A 31 7.64 13.09 9.53
C LEU A 31 8.75 14.17 9.60
N LYS A 32 9.91 13.82 10.17
CA LYS A 32 11.06 14.74 10.25
C LYS A 32 11.58 15.13 8.85
N THR A 33 11.56 14.20 7.90
CA THR A 33 12.01 14.43 6.52
C THR A 33 11.03 15.31 5.76
N LEU A 34 9.72 15.05 5.86
CA LEU A 34 8.66 15.87 5.27
C LEU A 34 8.71 17.32 5.75
N ARG A 35 8.97 17.52 7.05
CA ARG A 35 9.11 18.89 7.64
C ARG A 35 10.34 19.66 7.18
N LYS A 36 11.37 18.97 6.62
CA LYS A 36 12.60 19.60 6.11
C LYS A 36 12.62 19.69 4.58
N ALA A 37 11.66 19.06 3.89
CA ALA A 37 11.62 19.04 2.44
C ALA A 37 11.49 20.43 1.83
N ASP A 38 12.12 20.65 0.68
CA ASP A 38 11.96 21.85 -0.14
C ASP A 38 10.89 21.64 -1.20
N ILE A 39 10.74 20.39 -1.67
CA ILE A 39 9.72 19.96 -2.62
C ILE A 39 9.26 18.54 -2.29
N VAL A 40 7.96 18.27 -2.49
CA VAL A 40 7.35 16.93 -2.32
C VAL A 40 6.67 16.52 -3.62
N LEU A 41 7.08 15.38 -4.18
CA LEU A 41 6.40 14.72 -5.30
C LEU A 41 5.55 13.58 -4.73
N TYR A 42 4.25 13.53 -5.02
CA TYR A 42 3.31 12.58 -4.43
C TYR A 42 2.31 12.04 -5.44
N ASP A 43 1.67 10.91 -5.14
CA ASP A 43 0.67 10.24 -5.97
C ASP A 43 -0.70 10.09 -5.27
N ASP A 44 -1.65 9.43 -5.94
CA ASP A 44 -3.04 9.28 -5.50
C ASP A 44 -3.21 8.51 -4.18
N LEU A 45 -2.26 7.64 -3.82
CA LEU A 45 -2.34 6.82 -2.61
C LEU A 45 -1.92 7.58 -1.35
N VAL A 46 -1.42 8.80 -1.50
CA VAL A 46 -1.06 9.66 -0.35
C VAL A 46 -2.29 10.42 0.12
N SER A 47 -2.69 10.16 1.36
CA SER A 47 -3.83 10.86 1.98
C SER A 47 -3.58 12.38 2.07
N PRO A 48 -4.59 13.23 1.78
CA PRO A 48 -4.50 14.67 2.00
C PRO A 48 -4.11 15.06 3.44
N ARG A 49 -4.49 14.27 4.44
CA ARG A 49 -4.10 14.46 5.85
C ARG A 49 -2.57 14.34 6.02
N ILE A 50 -1.93 13.43 5.28
CA ILE A 50 -0.46 13.28 5.27
C ILE A 50 0.19 14.50 4.63
N LEU A 51 -0.35 15.03 3.53
CA LEU A 51 0.17 16.24 2.91
C LEU A 51 0.09 17.46 3.85
N GLY A 52 -0.91 17.46 4.73
CA GLY A 52 -1.10 18.49 5.74
C GLY A 52 0.00 18.59 6.81
N VAL A 53 0.85 17.54 6.99
CA VAL A 53 1.97 17.60 7.96
C VAL A 53 3.20 18.32 7.40
N CYS A 54 3.22 18.61 6.11
CA CYS A 54 4.27 19.38 5.45
C CYS A 54 4.22 20.87 5.86
N ARG A 55 5.31 21.60 5.60
CA ARG A 55 5.34 23.05 5.82
C ARG A 55 4.32 23.76 4.92
N LYS A 56 3.69 24.83 5.41
CA LYS A 56 2.58 25.55 4.70
C LYS A 56 2.93 26.10 3.31
N LYS A 57 4.19 26.36 3.00
CA LYS A 57 4.63 26.96 1.72
C LYS A 57 5.54 26.03 0.90
N ILE A 58 5.47 24.72 1.16
CA ILE A 58 6.28 23.77 0.41
C ILE A 58 5.73 23.61 -1.01
N GLN A 59 6.61 23.44 -1.97
CA GLN A 59 6.20 23.10 -3.32
C GLN A 59 5.74 21.63 -3.36
N MET A 60 4.53 21.39 -3.86
CA MET A 60 3.95 20.08 -4.04
C MET A 60 3.72 19.78 -5.51
N VAL A 61 4.23 18.65 -5.99
CA VAL A 61 4.09 18.20 -7.37
C VAL A 61 3.36 16.86 -7.38
N TYR A 62 2.19 16.85 -8.00
CA TYR A 62 1.45 15.62 -8.22
C TYR A 62 2.08 14.82 -9.37
N VAL A 63 2.34 13.54 -9.15
CA VAL A 63 2.95 12.62 -10.14
C VAL A 63 2.14 11.32 -10.30
N GLY A 64 0.90 11.28 -9.81
CA GLY A 64 0.00 10.13 -9.91
C GLY A 64 -0.67 9.99 -11.28
N LYS A 65 -1.51 8.96 -11.40
CA LYS A 65 -2.32 8.66 -12.60
C LYS A 65 -3.75 9.08 -12.34
N ARG A 66 -4.23 10.19 -12.92
CA ARG A 66 -5.66 10.51 -12.92
C ARG A 66 -6.28 10.13 -14.25
N LEU A 67 -7.48 9.53 -14.21
CA LEU A 67 -8.31 9.31 -15.39
C LEU A 67 -8.54 10.66 -16.12
N GLY A 68 -8.19 10.72 -17.41
CA GLY A 68 -8.37 11.93 -18.23
C GLY A 68 -7.22 12.94 -18.21
N ILE A 69 -6.19 12.77 -17.41
CA ILE A 69 -4.96 13.55 -17.43
C ILE A 69 -3.81 12.60 -17.77
N HIS A 70 -2.86 13.02 -18.62
CA HIS A 70 -1.69 12.21 -18.97
C HIS A 70 -1.10 11.56 -17.71
N SER A 71 -1.21 10.22 -17.63
CA SER A 71 -0.58 9.47 -16.54
C SER A 71 0.93 9.59 -16.71
N CYS A 72 1.64 10.10 -15.71
CA CYS A 72 3.10 10.06 -15.72
C CYS A 72 3.56 8.61 -15.86
N LEU A 73 4.25 8.30 -16.94
CA LEU A 73 5.00 7.06 -17.07
C LEU A 73 6.08 7.03 -15.99
N GLN A 74 6.56 5.85 -15.60
CA GLN A 74 7.60 5.77 -14.57
C GLN A 74 8.85 6.55 -14.93
N ASP A 75 9.22 6.59 -16.21
CA ASP A 75 10.36 7.35 -16.72
C ASP A 75 10.17 8.85 -16.57
N GLU A 76 8.94 9.35 -16.71
CA GLU A 76 8.63 10.76 -16.45
C GLU A 76 8.76 11.10 -14.95
N ILE A 77 8.35 10.19 -14.05
CA ILE A 77 8.53 10.37 -12.61
C ILE A 77 10.03 10.42 -12.30
N ASN A 78 10.80 9.49 -12.83
CA ASN A 78 12.25 9.45 -12.67
C ASN A 78 12.90 10.76 -13.16
N THR A 79 12.50 11.25 -14.34
CA THR A 79 12.97 12.52 -14.90
C THR A 79 12.64 13.71 -13.99
N LYS A 80 11.40 13.79 -13.47
CA LYS A 80 11.00 14.85 -12.54
C LYS A 80 11.78 14.82 -11.23
N LEU A 81 12.09 13.63 -10.71
CA LEU A 81 12.92 13.47 -9.50
C LEU A 81 14.36 13.97 -9.73
N ILE A 82 14.95 13.63 -10.88
CA ILE A 82 16.28 14.09 -11.27
C ILE A 82 16.31 15.63 -11.44
N GLN A 83 15.29 16.22 -12.11
CA GLN A 83 15.15 17.66 -12.25
C GLN A 83 15.03 18.35 -10.90
N ALA A 84 14.14 17.86 -10.03
CA ALA A 84 13.97 18.39 -8.69
C ALA A 84 15.27 18.36 -7.87
N ALA A 85 16.07 17.28 -7.98
CA ALA A 85 17.35 17.17 -7.28
C ALA A 85 18.44 18.12 -7.80
N ASN A 86 18.30 18.64 -9.01
CA ASN A 86 19.19 19.68 -9.54
C ASN A 86 18.82 21.08 -9.03
N GLU A 87 17.55 21.29 -8.62
CA GLU A 87 17.01 22.60 -8.23
C GLU A 87 16.88 22.76 -6.72
N TYR A 88 16.59 21.68 -5.99
CA TYR A 88 16.28 21.68 -4.55
C TYR A 88 17.27 20.82 -3.76
N LYS A 89 17.58 21.24 -2.52
CA LYS A 89 18.51 20.51 -1.64
C LYS A 89 17.88 19.26 -1.03
N THR A 90 16.60 19.32 -0.67
CA THR A 90 15.87 18.24 0.00
C THR A 90 14.62 17.92 -0.80
N VAL A 91 14.68 16.86 -1.59
CA VAL A 91 13.57 16.39 -2.43
C VAL A 91 12.93 15.18 -1.75
N VAL A 92 11.62 15.18 -1.62
CA VAL A 92 10.85 14.03 -1.11
C VAL A 92 9.98 13.46 -2.22
N ARG A 93 10.11 12.18 -2.51
CA ARG A 93 9.13 11.37 -3.21
C ARG A 93 8.29 10.63 -2.16
N LEU A 94 7.05 11.07 -1.97
CA LEU A 94 6.14 10.51 -0.99
C LEU A 94 5.25 9.46 -1.65
N LYS A 95 5.23 8.24 -1.09
CA LYS A 95 4.59 7.03 -1.65
C LYS A 95 3.63 6.42 -0.62
N GLY A 96 2.42 6.02 -1.02
CA GLY A 96 1.50 5.33 -0.12
C GLY A 96 2.10 4.03 0.45
N GLY A 97 1.79 3.70 1.70
CA GLY A 97 2.31 2.52 2.39
C GLY A 97 3.81 2.57 2.64
N ASP A 98 4.50 1.47 2.36
CA ASP A 98 5.96 1.34 2.37
C ASP A 98 6.51 1.34 0.93
N PRO A 99 7.54 2.13 0.61
CA PRO A 99 8.12 2.19 -0.74
C PRO A 99 8.63 0.85 -1.27
N SER A 100 9.08 -0.04 -0.38
CA SER A 100 9.65 -1.34 -0.74
C SER A 100 8.61 -2.42 -1.04
N ILE A 101 7.33 -2.17 -0.72
CA ILE A 101 6.23 -3.13 -0.93
C ILE A 101 5.40 -2.68 -2.13
N PHE A 102 5.62 -3.28 -3.29
CA PHE A 102 4.95 -3.00 -4.58
C PHE A 102 4.98 -1.52 -5.01
N GLY A 103 5.92 -0.73 -4.46
CA GLY A 103 6.03 0.71 -4.69
C GLY A 103 6.96 1.10 -5.85
N ARG A 104 7.52 0.16 -6.61
CA ARG A 104 8.48 0.41 -7.72
C ARG A 104 9.71 1.24 -7.29
N VAL A 105 10.05 1.20 -5.99
CA VAL A 105 11.14 2.00 -5.42
C VAL A 105 12.50 1.67 -6.03
N GLY A 106 12.70 0.43 -6.46
CA GLY A 106 13.94 -0.01 -7.12
C GLY A 106 14.22 0.75 -8.41
N GLU A 107 13.19 1.04 -9.22
CA GLU A 107 13.32 1.78 -10.48
C GLU A 107 13.67 3.25 -10.21
N GLU A 108 12.98 3.90 -9.27
CA GLU A 108 13.28 5.28 -8.86
C GLU A 108 14.68 5.39 -8.26
N TYR A 109 15.04 4.46 -7.36
CA TYR A 109 16.36 4.42 -6.71
C TYR A 109 17.51 4.23 -7.72
N SER A 110 17.37 3.23 -8.61
CA SER A 110 18.39 2.95 -9.63
C SER A 110 18.60 4.13 -10.58
N SER A 111 17.51 4.78 -11.01
CA SER A 111 17.56 5.96 -11.88
C SER A 111 18.29 7.14 -11.21
N LEU A 112 18.07 7.37 -9.92
CA LEU A 112 18.73 8.44 -9.17
C LEU A 112 20.23 8.16 -8.99
N ILE A 113 20.58 6.95 -8.55
CA ILE A 113 21.97 6.56 -8.30
C ILE A 113 22.80 6.57 -9.60
N SER A 114 22.24 6.10 -10.72
CA SER A 114 22.92 6.13 -12.02
C SER A 114 23.25 7.53 -12.51
N THR A 115 22.51 8.53 -12.06
CA THR A 115 22.77 9.95 -12.37
C THR A 115 23.61 10.66 -11.30
N GLY A 116 24.14 9.92 -10.32
CA GLY A 116 25.00 10.45 -9.26
C GLY A 116 24.24 11.30 -8.22
N ILE A 117 22.91 11.11 -8.08
CA ILE A 117 22.09 11.76 -7.07
C ILE A 117 22.04 10.88 -5.82
N SER A 118 22.38 11.49 -4.66
CA SER A 118 22.24 10.80 -3.36
C SER A 118 20.77 10.51 -3.06
N CYS A 119 20.46 9.25 -2.77
CA CYS A 119 19.11 8.80 -2.49
C CYS A 119 19.04 7.97 -1.20
N GLU A 120 17.93 8.13 -0.46
CA GLU A 120 17.66 7.38 0.77
C GLU A 120 16.22 6.89 0.78
N ILE A 121 16.02 5.61 1.10
CA ILE A 121 14.68 5.03 1.29
C ILE A 121 14.32 5.14 2.77
N ILE A 122 13.13 5.67 3.04
CA ILE A 122 12.57 5.78 4.40
C ILE A 122 11.32 4.92 4.47
N ALA A 123 11.37 3.92 5.34
CA ALA A 123 10.27 2.98 5.53
C ALA A 123 8.97 3.68 5.96
N GLY A 124 7.85 3.13 5.51
CA GLY A 124 6.50 3.43 5.99
C GLY A 124 5.81 2.20 6.56
N ILE A 125 4.68 2.38 7.20
CA ILE A 125 3.82 1.25 7.58
C ILE A 125 3.12 0.76 6.32
N THR A 126 3.33 -0.51 5.97
CA THR A 126 2.61 -1.10 4.83
C THR A 126 1.12 -1.27 5.15
N THR A 127 0.27 -1.21 4.13
CA THR A 127 -1.20 -1.30 4.31
C THR A 127 -1.63 -2.55 5.06
N ALA A 128 -0.97 -3.69 4.86
CA ALA A 128 -1.26 -4.93 5.59
C ALA A 128 -1.14 -4.75 7.12
N SER A 129 -0.04 -4.13 7.59
CA SER A 129 0.15 -3.87 9.03
C SER A 129 -0.83 -2.80 9.54
N GLY A 130 -1.14 -1.79 8.71
CA GLY A 130 -2.13 -0.77 9.04
C GLY A 130 -3.51 -1.37 9.26
N VAL A 131 -3.96 -2.23 8.34
CA VAL A 131 -5.24 -2.97 8.43
C VAL A 131 -5.29 -3.83 9.69
N ALA A 132 -4.23 -4.59 9.95
CA ALA A 132 -4.16 -5.44 11.14
C ALA A 132 -4.36 -4.63 12.43
N SER A 133 -3.77 -3.43 12.48
CA SER A 133 -3.89 -2.51 13.62
C SER A 133 -5.27 -1.85 13.69
N SER A 134 -5.80 -1.33 12.57
CA SER A 134 -7.10 -0.62 12.57
C SER A 134 -8.26 -1.54 12.89
N LEU A 135 -8.23 -2.78 12.42
CA LEU A 135 -9.28 -3.77 12.62
C LEU A 135 -9.07 -4.64 13.88
N GLY A 136 -7.90 -4.56 14.51
CA GLY A 136 -7.61 -5.28 15.74
C GLY A 136 -7.46 -6.80 15.56
N PHE A 137 -6.88 -7.24 14.45
CA PHE A 137 -6.54 -8.66 14.27
C PHE A 137 -5.07 -8.84 13.86
N PRO A 138 -4.41 -9.94 14.30
CA PRO A 138 -3.03 -10.21 13.91
C PRO A 138 -2.96 -10.73 12.48
N LEU A 139 -1.83 -10.48 11.77
CA LEU A 139 -1.56 -11.13 10.48
C LEU A 139 -1.06 -12.58 10.65
N THR A 140 -0.54 -12.92 11.81
CA THR A 140 -0.13 -14.27 12.17
C THR A 140 -0.76 -14.70 13.48
N HIS A 141 -1.12 -15.96 13.58
CA HIS A 141 -1.63 -16.56 14.81
C HIS A 141 -1.22 -18.03 14.84
N ARG A 142 -0.82 -18.50 16.04
CA ARG A 142 -0.29 -19.86 16.22
C ARG A 142 -1.26 -20.96 15.75
N ASP A 143 -2.57 -20.71 15.85
CA ASP A 143 -3.62 -21.68 15.50
C ASP A 143 -4.27 -21.43 14.14
N TYR A 144 -4.14 -20.22 13.54
CA TYR A 144 -4.79 -19.86 12.28
C TYR A 144 -3.82 -19.71 11.11
N ALA A 145 -2.68 -19.03 11.32
CA ALA A 145 -1.73 -18.78 10.24
C ALA A 145 -0.32 -18.51 10.78
N ARG A 146 0.66 -19.29 10.31
CA ARG A 146 2.09 -19.15 10.68
C ARG A 146 2.92 -18.51 9.60
N GLU A 147 2.36 -18.32 8.43
CA GLU A 147 3.00 -17.72 7.27
C GLU A 147 2.22 -16.52 6.78
N ILE A 148 2.92 -15.52 6.24
CA ILE A 148 2.31 -14.39 5.53
C ILE A 148 2.90 -14.34 4.14
N LEU A 149 2.02 -14.23 3.13
CA LEU A 149 2.40 -13.99 1.74
C LEU A 149 1.87 -12.64 1.29
N PHE A 150 2.74 -11.79 0.75
CA PHE A 150 2.36 -10.55 0.08
C PHE A 150 2.40 -10.78 -1.43
N LEU A 151 1.25 -10.65 -2.07
CA LEU A 151 1.09 -10.85 -3.51
C LEU A 151 0.52 -9.60 -4.17
N SER A 152 0.82 -9.43 -5.45
CA SER A 152 0.21 -8.41 -6.29
C SER A 152 -0.84 -9.05 -7.20
N GLY A 153 -2.07 -8.52 -7.17
CA GLY A 153 -3.12 -8.88 -8.13
C GLY A 153 -3.01 -8.13 -9.46
N HIS A 154 -2.00 -7.24 -9.60
CA HIS A 154 -1.81 -6.49 -10.84
C HIS A 154 -1.15 -7.37 -11.91
N LYS A 155 -1.74 -7.36 -13.11
CA LYS A 155 -1.19 -8.01 -14.30
C LYS A 155 -0.09 -7.14 -14.90
N LYS A 156 1.11 -7.68 -15.11
CA LYS A 156 2.15 -7.01 -15.89
C LYS A 156 1.97 -7.39 -17.37
N ASP A 157 1.77 -6.39 -18.23
CA ASP A 157 1.75 -6.53 -19.71
C ASP A 157 0.77 -7.59 -20.25
N GLY A 158 -0.38 -7.75 -19.57
CA GLY A 158 -1.40 -8.74 -19.98
C GLY A 158 -1.05 -10.20 -19.66
N VAL A 159 0.12 -10.47 -19.10
CA VAL A 159 0.52 -11.81 -18.65
C VAL A 159 -0.07 -12.07 -17.27
N ASN A 160 -0.85 -13.14 -17.15
CA ASN A 160 -1.31 -13.62 -15.85
C ASN A 160 -0.07 -14.00 -15.02
N SER A 161 0.07 -13.42 -13.83
CA SER A 161 1.08 -13.94 -12.91
C SER A 161 0.58 -15.31 -12.45
N ASP A 162 1.41 -16.33 -12.53
CA ASP A 162 1.09 -17.65 -11.97
C ASP A 162 1.11 -17.68 -10.43
N SER A 163 1.02 -16.49 -9.81
CA SER A 163 1.20 -16.32 -8.37
C SER A 163 0.14 -17.00 -7.52
N PHE A 164 -1.04 -17.22 -8.06
CA PHE A 164 -2.15 -17.88 -7.35
C PHE A 164 -2.32 -19.35 -7.79
N LYS A 165 -1.74 -19.74 -8.91
CA LYS A 165 -1.71 -21.13 -9.36
C LYS A 165 -0.91 -21.96 -8.36
N ASN A 166 -1.46 -23.08 -7.95
CA ASN A 166 -0.85 -23.98 -6.95
C ASN A 166 -0.68 -23.38 -5.54
N LEU A 167 -1.32 -22.25 -5.24
CA LEU A 167 -1.25 -21.62 -3.93
C LEU A 167 -2.25 -22.26 -2.97
N ASN A 168 -1.72 -22.93 -1.94
CA ASN A 168 -2.52 -23.46 -0.83
C ASN A 168 -2.65 -22.39 0.27
N CYS A 169 -3.88 -22.08 0.67
CA CYS A 169 -4.22 -21.09 1.69
C CYS A 169 -4.10 -21.63 3.13
N VAL A 170 -4.00 -22.93 3.32
CA VAL A 170 -3.98 -23.55 4.67
C VAL A 170 -2.75 -23.09 5.46
N GLY A 171 -2.99 -22.61 6.68
CA GLY A 171 -1.94 -22.15 7.59
C GLY A 171 -1.27 -20.83 7.18
N LYS A 172 -1.82 -20.11 6.20
CA LYS A 172 -1.25 -18.87 5.66
C LYS A 172 -2.25 -17.73 5.75
N THR A 173 -1.71 -16.52 5.93
CA THR A 173 -2.39 -15.27 5.63
C THR A 173 -1.87 -14.74 4.29
N ILE A 174 -2.74 -14.64 3.31
CA ILE A 174 -2.39 -14.14 1.97
C ILE A 174 -2.93 -12.72 1.86
N ILE A 175 -2.04 -11.77 1.66
CA ILE A 175 -2.36 -10.36 1.49
C ILE A 175 -2.18 -10.01 0.01
N VAL A 176 -3.27 -9.60 -0.66
CA VAL A 176 -3.21 -9.23 -2.06
C VAL A 176 -3.38 -7.74 -2.24
N TYR A 177 -2.32 -7.09 -2.70
CA TYR A 177 -2.33 -5.69 -3.11
C TYR A 177 -2.82 -5.58 -4.56
N MET A 178 -3.54 -4.50 -4.87
CA MET A 178 -4.06 -4.23 -6.23
C MET A 178 -4.90 -5.39 -6.82
N GLY A 179 -5.54 -6.18 -5.94
CA GLY A 179 -6.26 -7.40 -6.33
C GLY A 179 -7.73 -7.18 -6.72
N LEU A 180 -8.33 -6.04 -6.36
CA LEU A 180 -9.76 -5.83 -6.50
C LEU A 180 -10.24 -6.00 -7.96
N ASN A 181 -9.56 -5.40 -8.92
CA ASN A 181 -9.92 -5.48 -10.34
C ASN A 181 -9.61 -6.85 -10.98
N SER A 182 -8.92 -7.72 -10.27
CA SER A 182 -8.56 -9.07 -10.71
C SER A 182 -9.21 -10.14 -9.83
N ILE A 183 -10.21 -9.78 -9.01
CA ILE A 183 -10.80 -10.69 -8.01
C ILE A 183 -11.34 -11.97 -8.63
N ASP A 184 -11.97 -11.89 -9.81
CA ASP A 184 -12.53 -13.05 -10.50
C ASP A 184 -11.45 -14.06 -10.87
N LEU A 185 -10.32 -13.57 -11.38
CA LEU A 185 -9.17 -14.41 -11.71
C LEU A 185 -8.54 -15.00 -10.44
N ILE A 186 -8.35 -14.18 -9.40
CA ILE A 186 -7.75 -14.62 -8.14
C ILE A 186 -8.58 -15.75 -7.52
N VAL A 187 -9.90 -15.58 -7.46
CA VAL A 187 -10.82 -16.59 -6.94
C VAL A 187 -10.75 -17.88 -7.79
N SER A 188 -10.83 -17.76 -9.13
CA SER A 188 -10.74 -18.91 -10.03
C SER A 188 -9.44 -19.68 -9.85
N GLU A 189 -8.28 -19.00 -9.87
CA GLU A 189 -6.96 -19.65 -9.73
C GLU A 189 -6.79 -20.32 -8.36
N LEU A 190 -7.34 -19.73 -7.28
CA LEU A 190 -7.30 -20.34 -5.96
C LEU A 190 -8.17 -21.58 -5.86
N LEU A 191 -9.36 -21.58 -6.48
CA LEU A 191 -10.23 -22.76 -6.54
C LEU A 191 -9.60 -23.86 -7.38
N ASP A 192 -9.02 -23.52 -8.54
CA ASP A 192 -8.30 -24.45 -9.42
C ASP A 192 -7.06 -25.06 -8.73
N ALA A 193 -6.45 -24.33 -7.81
CA ALA A 193 -5.37 -24.79 -6.92
C ALA A 193 -5.85 -25.75 -5.81
N GLY A 194 -7.17 -26.06 -5.76
CA GLY A 194 -7.74 -27.00 -4.79
C GLY A 194 -8.12 -26.39 -3.45
N ASN A 195 -8.16 -25.06 -3.32
CA ASN A 195 -8.67 -24.42 -2.10
C ASN A 195 -10.20 -24.57 -2.02
N SER A 196 -10.70 -24.68 -0.79
CA SER A 196 -12.14 -24.77 -0.53
C SER A 196 -12.87 -23.49 -0.94
N ARG A 197 -14.11 -23.62 -1.46
CA ARG A 197 -15.03 -22.49 -1.66
C ARG A 197 -15.30 -21.73 -0.38
N GLU A 198 -15.23 -22.40 0.77
CA GLU A 198 -15.40 -21.82 2.11
C GLU A 198 -14.15 -21.12 2.64
N THR A 199 -13.04 -21.09 1.90
CA THR A 199 -11.84 -20.35 2.29
C THR A 199 -12.19 -18.89 2.54
N HIS A 200 -11.92 -18.39 3.75
CA HIS A 200 -12.29 -17.05 4.17
C HIS A 200 -11.49 -15.97 3.44
N ILE A 201 -12.16 -14.89 3.09
CA ILE A 201 -11.58 -13.71 2.46
C ILE A 201 -12.23 -12.44 3.03
N ALA A 202 -11.41 -11.40 3.21
CA ALA A 202 -11.85 -10.05 3.50
C ALA A 202 -11.35 -9.07 2.44
N VAL A 203 -12.17 -8.07 2.11
CA VAL A 203 -11.82 -6.93 1.28
C VAL A 203 -11.90 -5.68 2.12
N ILE A 204 -10.80 -4.98 2.27
CA ILE A 204 -10.71 -3.77 3.08
C ILE A 204 -10.47 -2.58 2.15
N GLN A 205 -11.49 -1.75 1.99
CA GLN A 205 -11.46 -0.53 1.19
C GLN A 205 -11.02 0.64 2.05
N ASN A 206 -10.20 1.55 1.50
CA ASN A 206 -9.74 2.78 2.15
C ASN A 206 -9.10 2.54 3.53
N ALA A 207 -8.27 1.52 3.64
CA ALA A 207 -7.63 1.09 4.88
C ALA A 207 -7.07 2.26 5.70
N THR A 208 -7.34 2.28 7.00
CA THR A 208 -6.92 3.30 7.99
C THR A 208 -7.46 4.72 7.76
N LEU A 209 -8.30 4.93 6.77
CA LEU A 209 -9.00 6.20 6.56
C LEU A 209 -10.34 6.23 7.29
N ASN A 210 -10.90 7.41 7.54
CA ASN A 210 -12.24 7.57 8.13
C ASN A 210 -13.36 6.94 7.26
N THR A 211 -13.04 6.59 6.03
CA THR A 211 -13.94 5.93 5.07
C THR A 211 -13.60 4.45 4.89
N GLU A 212 -12.84 3.87 5.83
CA GLU A 212 -12.55 2.44 5.84
C GLU A 212 -13.83 1.62 5.87
N ARG A 213 -13.92 0.62 4.98
CA ARG A 213 -15.03 -0.34 4.93
C ARG A 213 -14.46 -1.74 4.81
N VAL A 214 -15.03 -2.66 5.57
CA VAL A 214 -14.61 -4.07 5.59
C VAL A 214 -15.74 -4.95 5.09
N PHE A 215 -15.42 -5.85 4.18
CA PHE A 215 -16.34 -6.83 3.62
C PHE A 215 -15.73 -8.21 3.81
N THR A 216 -16.44 -9.09 4.48
CA THR A 216 -15.98 -10.47 4.73
C THR A 216 -16.89 -11.47 4.04
N GLY A 217 -16.32 -12.53 3.52
CA GLY A 217 -17.01 -13.64 2.89
C GLY A 217 -16.10 -14.86 2.77
N ASN A 218 -16.36 -15.67 1.79
CA ASN A 218 -15.52 -16.78 1.35
C ASN A 218 -15.28 -16.70 -0.16
N LEU A 219 -14.47 -17.58 -0.73
CA LEU A 219 -14.16 -17.57 -2.16
C LEU A 219 -15.42 -17.73 -3.04
N ASP A 220 -16.48 -18.35 -2.54
CA ASP A 220 -17.74 -18.53 -3.28
C ASP A 220 -18.59 -17.25 -3.31
N SER A 221 -18.56 -16.43 -2.25
CA SER A 221 -19.47 -15.29 -2.06
C SER A 221 -18.84 -13.92 -2.31
N ILE A 222 -17.52 -13.79 -2.26
CA ILE A 222 -16.88 -12.48 -2.21
C ILE A 222 -17.14 -11.60 -3.44
N GLN A 223 -17.26 -12.21 -4.62
CA GLN A 223 -17.53 -11.48 -5.86
C GLN A 223 -18.89 -10.79 -5.83
N SER A 224 -19.93 -11.50 -5.37
CA SER A 224 -21.28 -10.94 -5.18
C SER A 224 -21.27 -9.82 -4.15
N ILE A 225 -20.58 -10.02 -3.01
CA ILE A 225 -20.45 -9.00 -1.95
C ILE A 225 -19.79 -7.73 -2.49
N ILE A 226 -18.74 -7.84 -3.28
CA ILE A 226 -18.05 -6.70 -3.91
C ILE A 226 -19.00 -5.94 -4.83
N LEU A 227 -19.75 -6.66 -5.67
CA LEU A 227 -20.67 -6.07 -6.64
C LEU A 227 -21.83 -5.35 -5.94
N GLU A 228 -22.51 -6.02 -5.02
CA GLU A 228 -23.65 -5.49 -4.27
C GLU A 228 -23.30 -4.23 -3.47
N ASN A 229 -22.11 -4.22 -2.88
CA ASN A 229 -21.63 -3.10 -2.06
C ASN A 229 -20.86 -2.05 -2.85
N GLN A 230 -20.73 -2.20 -4.18
CA GLN A 230 -20.02 -1.28 -5.07
C GLN A 230 -18.60 -0.95 -4.55
N VAL A 231 -17.87 -1.97 -4.11
CA VAL A 231 -16.51 -1.80 -3.54
C VAL A 231 -15.57 -1.24 -4.61
N LYS A 232 -14.77 -0.23 -4.24
CA LYS A 232 -13.87 0.48 -5.16
C LYS A 232 -12.44 0.50 -4.63
N SER A 233 -11.49 0.65 -5.54
CA SER A 233 -10.09 0.92 -5.19
C SER A 233 -9.94 2.31 -4.52
N PRO A 234 -8.97 2.47 -3.63
CA PRO A 234 -8.00 1.47 -3.20
C PRO A 234 -8.57 0.44 -2.23
N ALA A 235 -8.23 -0.82 -2.42
CA ALA A 235 -8.60 -1.90 -1.53
C ALA A 235 -7.48 -2.94 -1.43
N ILE A 236 -7.41 -3.62 -0.29
CA ILE A 236 -6.51 -4.75 -0.03
C ILE A 236 -7.35 -6.00 0.27
N LEU A 237 -6.89 -7.17 -0.19
CA LEU A 237 -7.53 -8.44 0.12
C LEU A 237 -6.73 -9.17 1.18
N VAL A 238 -7.42 -9.82 2.10
CA VAL A 238 -6.85 -10.71 3.12
C VAL A 238 -7.53 -12.07 2.98
N ILE A 239 -6.77 -13.13 2.74
CA ILE A 239 -7.30 -14.47 2.49
C ILE A 239 -6.69 -15.45 3.49
N GLY A 240 -7.51 -16.34 4.04
CA GLY A 240 -7.12 -17.39 4.96
C GLY A 240 -7.90 -17.37 6.29
N GLU A 241 -7.58 -18.34 7.16
CA GLU A 241 -8.26 -18.55 8.44
C GLU A 241 -8.18 -17.36 9.40
N ILE A 242 -7.25 -16.44 9.20
CA ILE A 242 -7.15 -15.23 10.01
C ILE A 242 -8.39 -14.33 9.86
N VAL A 243 -9.08 -14.40 8.73
CA VAL A 243 -10.35 -13.68 8.51
C VAL A 243 -11.47 -14.28 9.37
N ARG A 244 -11.47 -15.59 9.60
CA ARG A 244 -12.37 -16.23 10.54
C ARG A 244 -12.14 -15.72 11.95
N PHE A 245 -10.88 -15.68 12.39
CA PHE A 245 -10.51 -15.09 13.69
C PHE A 245 -11.04 -13.65 13.83
N TYR A 246 -10.86 -12.81 12.83
CA TYR A 246 -11.40 -11.45 12.83
C TYR A 246 -12.93 -11.43 13.05
N ARG A 247 -13.68 -12.25 12.33
CA ARG A 247 -15.15 -12.35 12.47
C ARG A 247 -15.59 -12.80 13.86
N GLU A 248 -14.91 -13.79 14.42
CA GLU A 248 -15.15 -14.28 15.78
C GLU A 248 -14.94 -13.15 16.82
N MET A 249 -13.87 -12.37 16.68
CA MET A 249 -13.59 -11.24 17.57
C MET A 249 -14.61 -10.11 17.44
N GLU A 250 -15.09 -9.81 16.24
CA GLU A 250 -16.12 -8.80 16.01
C GLU A 250 -17.47 -9.21 16.66
N ILE A 251 -17.85 -10.47 16.58
CA ILE A 251 -19.04 -10.99 17.28
C ILE A 251 -18.89 -10.79 18.78
N LEU A 252 -17.77 -11.19 19.36
CA LEU A 252 -17.52 -11.03 20.80
C LEU A 252 -17.54 -9.57 21.25
N LYS A 253 -16.98 -8.65 20.47
CA LYS A 253 -17.03 -7.21 20.77
C LYS A 253 -18.46 -6.67 20.80
N ASN A 254 -19.28 -7.09 19.83
CA ASN A 254 -20.69 -6.65 19.74
C ASN A 254 -21.52 -7.19 20.90
N ASP A 255 -21.33 -8.45 21.30
CA ASP A 255 -21.99 -9.05 22.45
C ASP A 255 -21.62 -8.31 23.76
N TYR A 256 -20.33 -7.99 23.97
CA TYR A 256 -19.89 -7.20 25.13
C TYR A 256 -20.49 -5.80 25.16
N SER A 257 -20.55 -5.13 24.01
CA SER A 257 -21.10 -3.78 23.89
C SER A 257 -22.62 -3.76 24.22
N SER A 258 -23.36 -4.80 23.83
CA SER A 258 -24.78 -4.93 24.15
C SER A 258 -25.02 -5.14 25.64
N ILE A 259 -24.16 -5.88 26.33
CA ILE A 259 -24.24 -6.09 27.78
C ILE A 259 -23.98 -4.78 28.55
N LEU A 260 -22.96 -4.00 28.13
CA LEU A 260 -22.62 -2.72 28.80
C LEU A 260 -23.68 -1.63 28.59
N THR A 261 -24.44 -1.66 27.49
CA THR A 261 -25.55 -0.72 27.26
C THR A 261 -26.84 -1.11 27.94
N SER A 262 -26.93 -2.32 28.49
CA SER A 262 -28.09 -2.83 29.25
C SER A 262 -27.93 -2.70 30.77
N LEU A 263 -26.79 -2.23 31.27
CA LEU A 263 -26.48 -1.91 32.66
C LEU A 263 -26.58 -0.39 32.89
#